data_115f6102fa2ea0c071a5382a2dc5a2e8
#
_entry.id   115f6102fa2ea0c071a5382a2dc5a2e8
#
_cell.length_a   1.000
_cell.length_b   1.000
_cell.length_c   1.000
_cell.angle_alpha   90.00
_cell.angle_beta   90.00
_cell.angle_gamma   90.00
#
_symmetry.space_group_name_H-M   'P 1'
#
loop_
_entity.id
_entity.type
_entity.pdbx_description
1 polymer ?
#
loop_
_entity_poly.entity_id
_entity_poly.type
_entity_poly.pdbx_seq_one_letter_code
_entity_poly.pdbx_strand_id
1 'polypeptide(L)'
;MYKRQGYNGSENFAKGDRFGFFPAFSLAWNIAEEPFIKKHLKWMNMFKVRFSYGKVGNDNVGTRFPYLYTIADRYKNGDNEIIYGGYDWAQYPSSYSFGGLGFADVASNGITWEVAEKNDLGIDLALFNDKFTATIDYFDEKRTGIYMVRNYLPQIVGLNGHNPAANVGAVSSKGFDGHFSYKQRINDVNLTVRGNITYSKNEVLERDEENNVYAYQMQRGYRVDQCKGLIAEGLFKDYDDIRNSPTQSWGKVQPGDIKYRDVNGDGVINDGDQVAIGATSRPNLIYGLGASASWKGLDVNVHFQGAGKSTFFTYGKCVWAFTEGEWGNIFKGMLDNRWVDADTAETLGIPANENPNASYPRLSYQGDNASNNNYRNSTFWLKNGRYLRLKTIDVGYTLPKSIVNKMHFNNIRIFLVGTNLLTWSSFKTWDPEMGDPRGESYPLTKSITMGISVNL
;
A
#
# COMPACT_ATOMS: atom_id res chain seq x y z
N MET A 1 35.54 -8.65 7.67
CA MET A 1 35.33 -7.24 7.28
C MET A 1 35.34 -7.16 5.77
N TYR A 2 34.29 -6.66 5.15
CA TYR A 2 34.22 -6.41 3.71
C TYR A 2 34.06 -4.93 3.45
N LYS A 3 34.82 -4.41 2.51
CA LYS A 3 34.67 -3.04 1.99
C LYS A 3 34.42 -3.14 0.50
N ARG A 4 33.31 -2.56 0.04
CA ARG A 4 32.93 -2.49 -1.38
C ARG A 4 32.75 -1.04 -1.77
N GLN A 5 33.11 -0.69 -2.98
CA GLN A 5 32.94 0.66 -3.51
C GLN A 5 32.33 0.56 -4.90
N GLY A 6 31.29 1.36 -5.15
CA GLY A 6 30.74 1.55 -6.48
C GLY A 6 31.03 2.97 -6.95
N TYR A 7 31.53 3.11 -8.14
CA TYR A 7 31.63 4.38 -8.86
C TYR A 7 30.91 4.21 -10.18
N ASN A 8 29.72 4.77 -10.25
CA ASN A 8 28.81 4.56 -11.38
C ASN A 8 28.52 5.88 -12.09
N GLY A 9 28.31 5.82 -13.40
CA GLY A 9 27.91 6.95 -14.22
C GLY A 9 26.57 6.69 -14.91
N SER A 10 25.74 7.73 -15.03
CA SER A 10 24.49 7.69 -15.76
C SER A 10 24.40 8.84 -16.76
N GLU A 11 23.95 8.52 -17.97
CA GLU A 11 23.72 9.52 -19.02
C GLU A 11 22.41 10.30 -18.81
N ASN A 12 21.56 9.85 -17.90
CA ASN A 12 20.36 10.59 -17.50
C ASN A 12 20.67 11.95 -16.86
N PHE A 13 21.92 12.17 -16.46
CA PHE A 13 22.37 13.40 -15.80
C PHE A 13 23.29 14.23 -16.69
N ALA A 14 23.28 15.54 -16.49
CA ALA A 14 24.13 16.47 -17.21
C ALA A 14 25.61 16.24 -16.94
N LYS A 15 26.47 16.74 -17.81
CA LYS A 15 27.92 16.69 -17.61
C LYS A 15 28.29 17.40 -16.30
N GLY A 16 28.94 16.68 -15.39
CA GLY A 16 29.26 17.15 -14.03
C GLY A 16 28.51 16.39 -12.95
N ASP A 17 27.28 15.99 -13.19
CA ASP A 17 26.40 15.30 -12.23
C ASP A 17 26.25 13.79 -12.51
N ARG A 18 26.91 13.28 -13.55
CA ARG A 18 26.77 11.90 -14.05
C ARG A 18 27.27 10.84 -13.09
N PHE A 19 28.33 11.14 -12.36
CA PHE A 19 29.03 10.13 -11.58
C PHE A 19 28.66 10.19 -10.11
N GLY A 20 28.31 9.01 -9.54
CA GLY A 20 28.04 8.82 -8.13
C GLY A 20 29.03 7.86 -7.47
N PHE A 21 29.41 8.15 -6.23
CA PHE A 21 30.26 7.28 -5.42
C PHE A 21 29.44 6.64 -4.29
N PHE A 22 29.40 5.31 -4.27
CA PHE A 22 28.54 4.52 -3.39
C PHE A 22 29.38 3.54 -2.56
N PRO A 23 29.92 3.98 -1.42
CA PRO A 23 30.68 3.11 -0.53
C PRO A 23 29.75 2.20 0.28
N ALA A 24 30.21 0.98 0.55
CA ALA A 24 29.57 0.06 1.46
C ALA A 24 30.62 -0.62 2.35
N PHE A 25 30.23 -0.88 3.59
CA PHE A 25 31.04 -1.51 4.61
C PHE A 25 30.18 -2.53 5.35
N SER A 26 30.76 -3.71 5.64
CA SER A 26 30.11 -4.69 6.49
C SER A 26 31.09 -5.37 7.43
N LEU A 27 30.60 -5.68 8.62
CA LEU A 27 31.30 -6.38 9.67
C LEU A 27 30.39 -7.51 10.18
N ALA A 28 30.98 -8.67 10.43
CA ALA A 28 30.27 -9.77 11.06
C ALA A 28 31.21 -10.45 12.06
N TRP A 29 30.65 -10.82 13.20
CA TRP A 29 31.34 -11.53 14.26
C TRP A 29 30.51 -12.72 14.71
N ASN A 30 31.05 -13.92 14.55
CA ASN A 30 30.48 -15.14 15.07
C ASN A 30 30.97 -15.41 16.49
N ILE A 31 30.25 -14.90 17.47
CA ILE A 31 30.55 -14.96 18.88
C ILE A 31 30.57 -16.41 19.39
N ALA A 32 29.77 -17.31 18.80
CA ALA A 32 29.69 -18.71 19.20
C ALA A 32 31.01 -19.47 18.97
N GLU A 33 31.88 -19.01 18.04
CA GLU A 33 33.15 -19.62 17.76
C GLU A 33 34.28 -19.18 18.74
N GLU A 34 34.02 -18.16 19.56
CA GLU A 34 35.00 -17.67 20.53
C GLU A 34 35.24 -18.74 21.61
N PRO A 35 36.50 -18.99 21.99
CA PRO A 35 36.86 -20.06 22.93
C PRO A 35 36.13 -20.00 24.26
N PHE A 36 35.88 -18.78 24.77
CA PHE A 36 35.19 -18.58 26.05
C PHE A 36 33.68 -18.89 25.96
N ILE A 37 33.04 -18.70 24.80
CA ILE A 37 31.65 -19.08 24.56
C ILE A 37 31.53 -20.58 24.25
N LYS A 38 32.34 -21.07 23.32
CA LYS A 38 32.35 -22.47 22.88
C LYS A 38 32.58 -23.47 24.04
N LYS A 39 33.38 -23.07 25.02
CA LYS A 39 33.64 -23.88 26.22
C LYS A 39 32.44 -23.95 27.16
N HIS A 40 31.71 -22.87 27.34
CA HIS A 40 30.66 -22.76 28.36
C HIS A 40 29.23 -22.96 27.80
N LEU A 41 28.98 -22.60 26.53
CA LEU A 41 27.65 -22.62 25.91
C LEU A 41 27.61 -23.61 24.73
N LYS A 42 27.84 -24.90 25.01
CA LYS A 42 27.86 -25.98 23.99
C LYS A 42 26.56 -26.16 23.22
N TRP A 43 25.46 -25.63 23.73
CA TRP A 43 24.15 -25.64 23.07
C TRP A 43 23.96 -24.55 22.02
N MET A 44 24.89 -23.60 21.95
CA MET A 44 24.91 -22.49 20.99
C MET A 44 25.80 -22.87 19.81
N ASN A 45 25.19 -23.22 18.67
CA ASN A 45 25.91 -23.61 17.46
C ASN A 45 26.35 -22.40 16.64
N MET A 46 25.52 -21.35 16.61
CA MET A 46 25.82 -20.09 15.95
C MET A 46 25.20 -18.93 16.73
N PHE A 47 26.00 -17.91 16.96
CA PHE A 47 25.57 -16.60 17.40
C PHE A 47 26.40 -15.57 16.67
N LYS A 48 25.87 -15.09 15.55
CA LYS A 48 26.57 -14.16 14.67
C LYS A 48 25.87 -12.83 14.68
N VAL A 49 26.61 -11.78 14.99
CA VAL A 49 26.15 -10.39 14.88
C VAL A 49 26.72 -9.81 13.60
N ARG A 50 25.87 -9.13 12.84
CA ARG A 50 26.21 -8.49 11.57
C ARG A 50 25.87 -7.01 11.64
N PHE A 51 26.71 -6.19 11.08
CA PHE A 51 26.43 -4.79 10.83
C PHE A 51 26.84 -4.44 9.41
N SER A 52 25.99 -3.72 8.70
CA SER A 52 26.31 -3.15 7.42
C SER A 52 25.88 -1.70 7.32
N TYR A 53 26.70 -0.91 6.65
CA TYR A 53 26.40 0.44 6.23
C TYR A 53 26.70 0.57 4.75
N GLY A 54 25.83 1.24 4.00
CA GLY A 54 26.09 1.46 2.58
C GLY A 54 25.26 2.59 1.99
N LYS A 55 25.82 3.18 0.94
CA LYS A 55 25.10 4.09 0.06
C LYS A 55 24.77 3.39 -1.23
N VAL A 56 23.53 3.60 -1.71
CA VAL A 56 23.05 3.06 -2.99
C VAL A 56 22.47 4.23 -3.78
N GLY A 57 22.95 4.38 -5.02
CA GLY A 57 22.41 5.36 -5.95
C GLY A 57 21.29 4.79 -6.81
N ASN A 58 20.30 5.61 -7.11
CA ASN A 58 19.26 5.34 -8.09
C ASN A 58 19.25 6.46 -9.13
N ASP A 59 19.32 6.12 -10.41
CA ASP A 59 19.29 7.04 -11.54
C ASP A 59 18.00 6.99 -12.35
N ASN A 60 17.01 6.25 -11.85
CA ASN A 60 15.69 6.18 -12.49
C ASN A 60 14.87 7.43 -12.17
N VAL A 61 14.88 8.37 -13.09
CA VAL A 61 14.13 9.63 -13.01
C VAL A 61 12.83 9.59 -13.84
N GLY A 62 12.44 8.41 -14.35
CA GLY A 62 11.19 8.24 -15.12
C GLY A 62 11.22 8.80 -16.54
N THR A 63 12.17 9.69 -16.87
CA THR A 63 12.37 10.27 -18.20
C THR A 63 13.83 10.14 -18.61
N ARG A 64 14.11 10.22 -19.91
CA ARG A 64 15.49 10.25 -20.41
C ARG A 64 15.95 11.69 -20.60
N PHE A 65 17.16 12.00 -20.17
CA PHE A 65 17.81 13.31 -20.40
C PHE A 65 16.99 14.50 -19.90
N PRO A 66 16.52 14.52 -18.63
CA PRO A 66 15.68 15.59 -18.10
C PRO A 66 16.34 16.96 -18.09
N TYR A 67 17.65 17.02 -18.36
CA TYR A 67 18.44 18.27 -18.49
C TYR A 67 18.37 18.92 -19.86
N LEU A 68 17.65 18.32 -20.82
CA LEU A 68 17.48 18.87 -22.15
C LEU A 68 16.13 19.60 -22.26
N TYR A 69 16.17 20.76 -22.92
CA TYR A 69 14.95 21.37 -23.42
C TYR A 69 14.50 20.61 -24.66
N THR A 70 13.24 20.22 -24.69
CA THR A 70 12.63 19.70 -25.89
C THR A 70 11.62 20.70 -26.44
N ILE A 71 11.68 20.93 -27.75
CA ILE A 71 10.78 21.82 -28.45
C ILE A 71 9.87 20.96 -29.31
N ALA A 72 8.57 21.15 -29.17
CA ALA A 72 7.58 20.46 -29.97
C ALA A 72 6.84 21.47 -30.85
N ASP A 73 6.53 21.06 -32.08
CA ASP A 73 5.57 21.74 -32.91
C ASP A 73 4.16 21.47 -32.36
N ARG A 74 3.47 22.50 -31.94
CA ARG A 74 2.17 22.41 -31.30
C ARG A 74 1.04 22.62 -32.29
N TYR A 75 1.00 21.76 -33.30
CA TYR A 75 -0.15 21.63 -34.17
C TYR A 75 -1.30 20.90 -33.49
N LYS A 76 -2.54 21.29 -33.84
CA LYS A 76 -3.75 20.53 -33.53
C LYS A 76 -3.57 19.07 -33.93
N ASN A 77 -3.46 18.16 -32.98
CA ASN A 77 -3.94 16.80 -33.18
C ASN A 77 -5.48 16.84 -33.11
N GLY A 78 -6.15 16.18 -34.03
CA GLY A 78 -7.56 16.20 -34.37
C GLY A 78 -8.67 16.34 -33.32
N ASP A 79 -8.34 16.48 -32.06
CA ASP A 79 -9.24 16.51 -30.90
C ASP A 79 -9.35 17.88 -30.23
N ASN A 80 -9.41 18.95 -30.96
CA ASN A 80 -9.76 20.30 -30.45
C ASN A 80 -8.99 20.83 -29.23
N GLU A 81 -7.94 20.20 -28.76
CA GLU A 81 -7.10 20.73 -27.70
C GLU A 81 -6.07 21.71 -28.27
N ILE A 82 -6.19 22.97 -27.90
CA ILE A 82 -5.13 23.98 -28.07
C ILE A 82 -4.05 23.64 -27.05
N ILE A 83 -3.05 22.88 -27.46
CA ILE A 83 -1.84 22.69 -26.68
C ILE A 83 -1.06 23.98 -26.71
N TYR A 84 -0.92 24.64 -25.58
CA TYR A 84 -0.32 25.95 -25.33
C TYR A 84 0.90 26.30 -26.18
N GLY A 85 0.85 27.41 -26.87
CA GLY A 85 1.96 27.92 -27.69
C GLY A 85 1.55 28.74 -28.93
N GLY A 86 0.26 28.81 -29.23
CA GLY A 86 -0.25 29.67 -30.29
C GLY A 86 -0.71 31.04 -29.77
N TYR A 87 -0.59 32.08 -30.56
CA TYR A 87 -1.24 33.36 -30.29
C TYR A 87 -2.69 33.28 -30.76
N ASP A 88 -3.62 33.51 -29.84
CA ASP A 88 -5.02 33.69 -30.18
C ASP A 88 -5.26 35.17 -30.48
N TRP A 89 -5.40 35.50 -31.75
CA TRP A 89 -5.59 36.87 -32.21
C TRP A 89 -7.06 37.28 -32.34
N ALA A 90 -7.99 36.38 -32.05
CA ALA A 90 -9.41 36.62 -32.21
C ALA A 90 -10.22 36.48 -30.93
N GLN A 91 -10.88 37.54 -30.57
CA GLN A 91 -11.80 37.68 -29.46
C GLN A 91 -13.20 37.06 -29.74
N TYR A 92 -13.32 36.16 -30.73
CA TYR A 92 -14.59 35.56 -31.14
C TYR A 92 -14.52 34.04 -31.43
N PRO A 93 -15.65 33.30 -31.34
CA PRO A 93 -15.70 31.85 -31.30
C PRO A 93 -15.29 31.07 -32.55
N SER A 94 -14.80 31.71 -33.55
CA SER A 94 -14.14 31.09 -34.72
C SER A 94 -12.67 31.43 -34.77
N SER A 95 -11.99 31.24 -33.65
CA SER A 95 -10.58 31.51 -33.45
C SER A 95 -9.70 30.75 -34.44
N TYR A 96 -8.94 31.50 -35.24
CA TYR A 96 -7.77 30.97 -35.93
C TYR A 96 -6.64 30.89 -34.92
N SER A 97 -6.43 29.73 -34.34
CA SER A 97 -5.22 29.47 -33.55
C SER A 97 -4.08 29.15 -34.53
N PHE A 98 -3.04 29.97 -34.54
CA PHE A 98 -1.81 29.65 -35.27
C PHE A 98 -0.99 28.69 -34.40
N GLY A 99 -0.66 27.53 -34.94
CA GLY A 99 0.31 26.62 -34.34
C GLY A 99 1.67 27.33 -34.23
N GLY A 100 2.43 26.97 -33.21
CA GLY A 100 3.75 27.51 -32.99
C GLY A 100 4.67 26.51 -32.30
N LEU A 101 5.92 26.88 -32.18
CA LEU A 101 6.90 26.11 -31.41
C LEU A 101 6.71 26.42 -29.92
N GLY A 102 6.69 25.38 -29.10
CA GLY A 102 6.62 25.52 -27.65
C GLY A 102 7.53 24.49 -26.95
N PHE A 103 7.81 24.73 -25.70
CA PHE A 103 8.52 23.72 -24.88
C PHE A 103 7.63 22.49 -24.70
N ALA A 104 8.14 21.33 -25.08
CA ALA A 104 7.54 20.04 -24.69
C ALA A 104 8.01 19.67 -23.27
N ASP A 105 9.32 19.84 -23.02
CA ASP A 105 9.87 19.66 -21.69
C ASP A 105 10.78 20.84 -21.34
N VAL A 106 10.70 21.28 -20.09
CA VAL A 106 11.58 22.30 -19.54
C VAL A 106 12.77 21.62 -18.89
N ALA A 107 13.99 22.03 -19.27
CA ALA A 107 15.20 21.46 -18.72
C ALA A 107 15.25 21.54 -17.20
N SER A 108 15.53 20.42 -16.57
CA SER A 108 15.73 20.29 -15.13
C SER A 108 17.23 20.25 -14.85
N ASN A 109 17.79 21.41 -14.52
CA ASN A 109 19.22 21.55 -14.26
C ASN A 109 19.57 21.04 -12.85
N GLY A 110 20.78 20.46 -12.71
CA GLY A 110 21.28 19.98 -11.43
C GLY A 110 20.63 18.68 -10.94
N ILE A 111 19.99 17.92 -11.84
CA ILE A 111 19.48 16.60 -11.53
C ILE A 111 20.67 15.62 -11.39
N THR A 112 20.67 14.89 -10.29
CA THR A 112 21.71 13.91 -9.96
C THR A 112 21.09 12.67 -9.29
N TRP A 113 21.92 11.80 -8.79
CA TRP A 113 21.55 10.56 -8.14
C TRP A 113 20.65 10.78 -6.92
N GLU A 114 19.57 10.03 -6.86
CA GLU A 114 18.87 9.75 -5.60
C GLU A 114 19.76 8.81 -4.78
N VAL A 115 20.01 9.12 -3.51
CA VAL A 115 20.90 8.34 -2.66
C VAL A 115 20.15 7.78 -1.45
N ALA A 116 20.19 6.46 -1.30
CA ALA A 116 19.73 5.77 -0.12
C ALA A 116 20.94 5.41 0.77
N GLU A 117 20.97 5.94 1.98
CA GLU A 117 21.88 5.52 3.06
C GLU A 117 21.18 4.44 3.88
N LYS A 118 21.81 3.27 3.99
CA LYS A 118 21.26 2.09 4.66
C LYS A 118 22.14 1.64 5.78
N ASN A 119 21.56 1.44 6.96
CA ASN A 119 22.15 0.77 8.11
C ASN A 119 21.36 -0.51 8.36
N ASP A 120 22.05 -1.58 8.62
CA ASP A 120 21.46 -2.87 8.95
C ASP A 120 22.25 -3.53 10.09
N LEU A 121 21.51 -3.96 11.11
CA LEU A 121 22.03 -4.70 12.26
C LEU A 121 21.32 -6.03 12.35
N GLY A 122 22.03 -7.11 12.08
CA GLY A 122 21.48 -8.45 12.04
C GLY A 122 22.05 -9.38 13.11
N ILE A 123 21.23 -10.33 13.54
CA ILE A 123 21.58 -11.41 14.44
C ILE A 123 21.15 -12.73 13.80
N ASP A 124 22.12 -13.65 13.65
CA ASP A 124 21.86 -15.03 13.25
C ASP A 124 22.08 -15.96 14.43
N LEU A 125 21.09 -16.79 14.74
CA LEU A 125 21.11 -17.75 15.83
C LEU A 125 20.91 -19.18 15.32
N ALA A 126 21.72 -20.11 15.83
CA ALA A 126 21.46 -21.54 15.72
C ALA A 126 21.76 -22.19 17.08
N LEU A 127 20.75 -22.84 17.65
CA LEU A 127 20.80 -23.36 19.01
C LEU A 127 20.37 -24.83 19.06
N PHE A 128 20.85 -25.56 20.07
CA PHE A 128 20.46 -26.94 20.36
C PHE A 128 20.67 -27.91 19.19
N ASN A 129 21.86 -27.89 18.59
CA ASN A 129 22.22 -28.67 17.40
C ASN A 129 21.28 -28.33 16.22
N ASP A 130 21.12 -27.02 15.94
CA ASP A 130 20.31 -26.47 14.87
C ASP A 130 18.81 -26.80 14.94
N LYS A 131 18.33 -27.23 16.12
CA LYS A 131 16.90 -27.43 16.34
C LYS A 131 16.13 -26.11 16.28
N PHE A 132 16.72 -25.04 16.80
CA PHE A 132 16.19 -23.70 16.71
C PHE A 132 17.14 -22.81 15.90
N THR A 133 16.65 -22.22 14.82
CA THR A 133 17.37 -21.23 14.03
C THR A 133 16.53 -19.96 13.92
N ALA A 134 17.17 -18.81 14.02
CA ALA A 134 16.51 -17.52 13.84
C ALA A 134 17.45 -16.52 13.21
N THR A 135 16.92 -15.66 12.36
CA THR A 135 17.57 -14.46 11.85
C THR A 135 16.67 -13.27 12.14
N ILE A 136 17.22 -12.20 12.68
CA ILE A 136 16.51 -10.96 12.98
C ILE A 136 17.40 -9.82 12.50
N ASP A 137 16.85 -8.95 11.67
CA ASP A 137 17.52 -7.76 11.15
C ASP A 137 16.72 -6.51 11.53
N TYR A 138 17.42 -5.50 11.99
CA TYR A 138 16.92 -4.14 12.16
C TYR A 138 17.56 -3.26 11.10
N PHE A 139 16.72 -2.55 10.34
CA PHE A 139 17.17 -1.66 9.28
C PHE A 139 16.71 -0.22 9.50
N ASP A 140 17.57 0.71 9.09
CA ASP A 140 17.32 2.14 9.04
C ASP A 140 17.83 2.67 7.69
N GLU A 141 16.91 3.16 6.88
CA GLU A 141 17.20 3.74 5.55
C GLU A 141 16.80 5.20 5.53
N LYS A 142 17.67 6.07 5.05
CA LYS A 142 17.37 7.45 4.71
C LYS A 142 17.66 7.68 3.23
N ARG A 143 16.62 8.01 2.49
CA ARG A 143 16.67 8.29 1.06
C ARG A 143 16.56 9.78 0.85
N THR A 144 17.52 10.39 0.16
CA THR A 144 17.60 11.82 -0.11
C THR A 144 17.78 12.09 -1.60
N GLY A 145 17.47 13.31 -2.01
CA GLY A 145 17.58 13.68 -3.41
C GLY A 145 16.57 12.95 -4.30
N ILE A 146 15.39 12.60 -3.79
CA ILE A 146 14.34 11.96 -4.58
C ILE A 146 13.90 12.93 -5.68
N TYR A 147 13.94 12.44 -6.91
CA TYR A 147 13.49 13.18 -8.08
C TYR A 147 11.99 13.45 -8.02
N MET A 148 11.62 14.71 -8.12
CA MET A 148 10.22 15.16 -8.09
C MET A 148 10.00 16.30 -9.06
N VAL A 149 8.86 16.29 -9.76
CA VAL A 149 8.40 17.45 -10.53
C VAL A 149 8.01 18.56 -9.56
N ARG A 150 8.49 19.78 -9.83
CA ARG A 150 8.19 20.97 -9.02
C ARG A 150 6.76 21.42 -9.28
N ASN A 151 5.84 21.06 -8.41
CA ASN A 151 4.42 21.41 -8.55
C ASN A 151 4.09 22.80 -7.97
N TYR A 152 5.03 23.36 -7.22
CA TYR A 152 4.88 24.61 -6.47
C TYR A 152 5.59 25.80 -7.14
N LEU A 153 5.45 25.91 -8.45
CA LEU A 153 5.88 27.09 -9.19
C LEU A 153 4.69 27.99 -9.46
N PRO A 154 4.79 29.31 -9.16
CA PRO A 154 3.71 30.24 -9.45
C PRO A 154 3.33 30.20 -10.92
N GLN A 155 2.03 30.21 -11.23
CA GLN A 155 1.52 30.16 -12.62
C GLN A 155 2.03 31.32 -13.49
N ILE A 156 2.40 32.45 -12.88
CA ILE A 156 2.98 33.60 -13.58
C ILE A 156 4.30 33.26 -14.30
N VAL A 157 4.97 32.17 -13.94
CA VAL A 157 6.16 31.66 -14.65
C VAL A 157 5.81 31.18 -16.06
N GLY A 158 4.53 30.90 -16.34
CA GLY A 158 4.05 30.59 -17.68
C GLY A 158 4.41 29.20 -18.20
N LEU A 159 4.79 28.27 -17.34
CA LEU A 159 5.19 26.91 -17.73
C LEU A 159 4.00 25.97 -18.02
N ASN A 160 2.78 26.36 -17.67
CA ASN A 160 1.52 25.67 -18.01
C ASN A 160 1.57 24.14 -17.84
N GLY A 161 2.05 23.66 -16.69
CA GLY A 161 2.14 22.23 -16.41
C GLY A 161 3.46 21.56 -16.84
N HIS A 162 4.30 22.25 -17.60
CA HIS A 162 5.66 21.76 -17.97
C HIS A 162 6.71 22.15 -16.91
N ASN A 163 6.42 21.83 -15.67
CA ASN A 163 7.28 22.20 -14.55
C ASN A 163 8.59 21.40 -14.56
N PRO A 164 9.75 22.04 -14.33
CA PRO A 164 11.01 21.32 -14.20
C PRO A 164 10.97 20.43 -12.95
N ALA A 165 11.77 19.39 -12.95
CA ALA A 165 11.98 18.55 -11.79
C ALA A 165 13.23 18.96 -11.00
N ALA A 166 13.33 18.47 -9.77
CA ALA A 166 14.49 18.63 -8.91
C ALA A 166 14.65 17.47 -7.94
N ASN A 167 15.86 17.28 -7.42
CA ASN A 167 16.16 16.31 -6.37
C ASN A 167 15.84 16.88 -4.98
N VAL A 168 14.56 17.04 -4.65
CA VAL A 168 14.11 17.77 -3.45
C VAL A 168 13.38 16.90 -2.42
N GLY A 169 13.10 15.65 -2.76
CA GLY A 169 12.40 14.75 -1.84
C GLY A 169 13.34 14.01 -0.89
N ALA A 170 12.89 13.76 0.34
CA ALA A 170 13.57 12.88 1.28
C ALA A 170 12.56 12.04 2.08
N VAL A 171 12.89 10.76 2.28
CA VAL A 171 12.08 9.79 3.03
C VAL A 171 12.98 8.97 3.92
N SER A 172 12.54 8.71 5.16
CA SER A 172 13.16 7.69 6.02
C SER A 172 12.29 6.44 6.07
N SER A 173 12.92 5.29 6.27
CA SER A 173 12.26 4.00 6.51
C SER A 173 13.01 3.22 7.56
N LYS A 174 12.32 2.77 8.61
CA LYS A 174 12.89 2.00 9.70
C LYS A 174 12.03 0.79 9.97
N GLY A 175 12.66 -0.29 10.39
CA GLY A 175 11.91 -1.48 10.70
C GLY A 175 12.77 -2.64 11.15
N PHE A 176 12.10 -3.76 11.29
CA PHE A 176 12.76 -5.03 11.53
C PHE A 176 12.10 -6.11 10.69
N ASP A 177 12.88 -7.08 10.30
CA ASP A 177 12.38 -8.32 9.74
C ASP A 177 13.11 -9.50 10.38
N GLY A 178 12.49 -10.66 10.28
CA GLY A 178 13.08 -11.84 10.81
C GLY A 178 12.31 -13.10 10.48
N HIS A 179 12.99 -14.21 10.64
CA HIS A 179 12.38 -15.52 10.53
C HIS A 179 12.98 -16.46 11.56
N PHE A 180 12.20 -17.46 11.94
CA PHE A 180 12.66 -18.55 12.79
C PHE A 180 12.19 -19.90 12.27
N SER A 181 12.91 -20.95 12.65
CA SER A 181 12.54 -22.33 12.44
C SER A 181 12.90 -23.15 13.68
N TYR A 182 11.94 -23.93 14.16
CA TYR A 182 12.15 -24.89 15.24
C TYR A 182 11.84 -26.28 14.73
N LYS A 183 12.81 -27.21 14.84
CA LYS A 183 12.72 -28.60 14.39
C LYS A 183 12.87 -29.52 15.59
N GLN A 184 11.93 -30.42 15.79
CA GLN A 184 11.98 -31.41 16.89
C GLN A 184 11.53 -32.76 16.37
N ARG A 185 12.29 -33.79 16.72
CA ARG A 185 11.87 -35.16 16.54
C ARG A 185 11.42 -35.73 17.89
N ILE A 186 10.20 -36.24 17.94
CA ILE A 186 9.60 -36.86 19.10
C ILE A 186 9.20 -38.30 18.69
N ASN A 187 9.97 -39.29 19.08
CA ASN A 187 9.85 -40.65 18.59
C ASN A 187 9.87 -40.73 17.06
N ASP A 188 8.78 -41.16 16.44
CA ASP A 188 8.60 -41.29 14.99
C ASP A 188 8.02 -40.01 14.34
N VAL A 189 7.68 -38.98 15.12
CA VAL A 189 7.12 -37.73 14.63
C VAL A 189 8.23 -36.70 14.44
N ASN A 190 8.38 -36.17 13.22
CA ASN A 190 9.18 -34.99 12.96
C ASN A 190 8.25 -33.79 12.93
N LEU A 191 8.51 -32.78 13.77
CA LEU A 191 7.76 -31.55 13.86
C LEU A 191 8.68 -30.40 13.43
N THR A 192 8.17 -29.51 12.59
CA THR A 192 8.82 -28.23 12.27
C THR A 192 7.80 -27.10 12.43
N VAL A 193 8.17 -26.08 13.20
CA VAL A 193 7.42 -24.82 13.29
C VAL A 193 8.30 -23.73 12.73
N ARG A 194 7.75 -22.88 11.88
CA ARG A 194 8.47 -21.77 11.25
C ARG A 194 7.61 -20.52 11.24
N GLY A 195 8.24 -19.38 11.31
CA GLY A 195 7.54 -18.10 11.19
C GLY A 195 8.45 -17.03 10.61
N ASN A 196 7.84 -16.03 10.05
CA ASN A 196 8.49 -14.82 9.60
C ASN A 196 7.65 -13.61 9.95
N ILE A 197 8.31 -12.47 10.15
CA ILE A 197 7.70 -11.21 10.46
C ILE A 197 8.51 -10.09 9.80
N THR A 198 7.82 -9.14 9.22
CA THR A 198 8.41 -7.90 8.69
C THR A 198 7.57 -6.73 9.15
N TYR A 199 8.20 -5.76 9.78
CA TYR A 199 7.59 -4.51 10.17
C TYR A 199 8.40 -3.35 9.64
N SER A 200 7.75 -2.43 8.94
CA SER A 200 8.39 -1.23 8.38
C SER A 200 7.52 0.00 8.59
N LYS A 201 8.16 1.10 8.96
CA LYS A 201 7.53 2.42 9.06
C LYS A 201 8.37 3.43 8.30
N ASN A 202 7.75 4.12 7.35
CA ASN A 202 8.37 5.22 6.63
C ASN A 202 7.83 6.58 7.10
N GLU A 203 8.53 7.64 6.75
CA GLU A 203 8.15 9.03 7.01
C GLU A 203 8.70 9.94 5.92
N VAL A 204 7.86 10.84 5.41
CA VAL A 204 8.26 11.89 4.47
C VAL A 204 8.97 12.98 5.25
N LEU A 205 10.27 13.17 5.00
CA LEU A 205 11.09 14.17 5.65
C LEU A 205 11.05 15.50 4.89
N GLU A 206 11.15 15.43 3.56
CA GLU A 206 11.13 16.58 2.66
C GLU A 206 10.32 16.25 1.41
N ARG A 207 9.57 17.22 0.94
CA ARG A 207 8.78 17.16 -0.28
C ARG A 207 8.59 18.58 -0.84
N ASP A 208 8.46 18.70 -2.16
CA ASP A 208 8.05 19.95 -2.80
C ASP A 208 6.55 20.15 -2.58
N GLU A 209 6.20 20.88 -1.54
CA GLU A 209 4.81 21.16 -1.17
C GLU A 209 4.68 22.58 -0.60
N GLU A 210 3.49 23.14 -0.72
CA GLU A 210 3.17 24.47 -0.17
C GLU A 210 3.25 24.46 1.36
N ASN A 211 3.68 25.58 1.92
CA ASN A 211 3.48 25.81 3.35
C ASN A 211 2.01 26.09 3.60
N ASN A 212 1.25 25.03 3.82
CA ASN A 212 -0.16 25.14 4.18
C ASN A 212 -0.32 25.85 5.53
N VAL A 213 -1.39 26.63 5.64
CA VAL A 213 -1.79 27.29 6.89
C VAL A 213 -1.94 26.26 8.00
N TYR A 214 -2.44 25.09 7.66
CA TYR A 214 -2.64 23.98 8.60
C TYR A 214 -1.60 22.89 8.38
N ALA A 215 -0.74 22.64 9.37
CA ALA A 215 0.34 21.66 9.31
C ALA A 215 -0.15 20.22 9.02
N TYR A 216 -1.36 19.87 9.43
CA TYR A 216 -1.94 18.56 9.19
C TYR A 216 -2.25 18.28 7.70
N GLN A 217 -2.30 19.31 6.86
CA GLN A 217 -2.49 19.16 5.40
C GLN A 217 -1.20 18.79 4.67
N MET A 218 -0.04 19.10 5.27
CA MET A 218 1.26 18.77 4.68
C MET A 218 1.47 17.25 4.64
N GLN A 219 2.23 16.78 3.66
CA GLN A 219 2.66 15.37 3.60
C GLN A 219 3.90 15.12 4.45
N ARG A 220 4.73 16.15 4.65
CA ARG A 220 5.90 16.10 5.52
C ARG A 220 5.51 15.75 6.95
N GLY A 221 6.25 14.83 7.57
CA GLY A 221 5.97 14.29 8.90
C GLY A 221 4.97 13.14 8.93
N TYR A 222 4.33 12.82 7.80
CA TYR A 222 3.45 11.67 7.66
C TYR A 222 4.13 10.54 6.87
N ARG A 223 3.48 9.38 6.83
CA ARG A 223 3.92 8.26 6.00
C ARG A 223 3.63 8.53 4.52
N VAL A 224 4.39 7.91 3.63
CA VAL A 224 4.24 8.09 2.17
C VAL A 224 2.81 7.80 1.72
N ASP A 225 2.21 6.69 2.17
CA ASP A 225 0.86 6.25 1.79
C ASP A 225 -0.18 6.54 2.89
N GLN A 226 -0.03 7.61 3.65
CA GLN A 226 -0.98 7.98 4.70
C GLN A 226 -2.33 8.35 4.10
N CYS A 227 -3.38 7.64 4.51
CA CYS A 227 -4.74 8.02 4.14
C CYS A 227 -5.11 9.35 4.79
N LYS A 228 -5.62 10.29 3.98
CA LYS A 228 -6.18 11.56 4.43
C LYS A 228 -7.63 11.67 3.96
N GLY A 229 -8.47 12.31 4.77
CA GLY A 229 -9.88 12.48 4.48
C GLY A 229 -10.62 13.17 5.62
N LEU A 230 -11.91 13.30 5.47
CA LEU A 230 -12.80 13.93 6.43
C LEU A 230 -13.13 13.00 7.59
N ILE A 231 -13.41 13.58 8.75
CA ILE A 231 -13.93 12.83 9.91
C ILE A 231 -15.46 12.86 9.84
N ALA A 232 -16.08 11.71 9.59
CA ALA A 232 -17.52 11.58 9.67
C ALA A 232 -17.97 11.42 11.12
N GLU A 233 -18.99 12.15 11.52
CA GLU A 233 -19.58 12.12 12.87
C GLU A 233 -20.89 11.32 12.92
N GLY A 234 -21.32 10.77 11.78
CA GLY A 234 -22.57 10.07 11.60
C GLY A 234 -23.36 10.62 10.43
N LEU A 235 -24.68 10.47 10.48
CA LEU A 235 -25.60 11.02 9.51
C LEU A 235 -26.45 12.13 10.16
N PHE A 236 -26.82 13.15 9.39
CA PHE A 236 -27.75 14.18 9.86
C PHE A 236 -29.10 13.55 10.24
N LYS A 237 -29.61 13.91 11.40
CA LYS A 237 -30.89 13.38 11.91
C LYS A 237 -32.09 14.04 11.23
N ASP A 238 -32.07 15.37 11.21
CA ASP A 238 -33.16 16.22 10.78
C ASP A 238 -32.63 17.57 10.29
N TYR A 239 -33.55 18.46 9.85
CA TYR A 239 -33.18 19.80 9.41
C TYR A 239 -32.71 20.73 10.53
N ASP A 240 -33.08 20.46 11.79
CA ASP A 240 -32.57 21.22 12.93
C ASP A 240 -31.09 20.90 13.18
N ASP A 241 -30.72 19.63 13.08
CA ASP A 241 -29.32 19.21 13.15
C ASP A 241 -28.47 19.85 12.03
N ILE A 242 -29.03 19.92 10.80
CA ILE A 242 -28.37 20.59 9.67
C ILE A 242 -28.18 22.09 9.94
N ARG A 243 -29.23 22.78 10.40
CA ARG A 243 -29.15 24.23 10.69
C ARG A 243 -28.16 24.61 11.79
N ASN A 244 -27.97 23.71 12.75
CA ASN A 244 -27.07 23.91 13.88
C ASN A 244 -25.65 23.36 13.64
N SER A 245 -25.35 22.90 12.41
CA SER A 245 -24.04 22.34 12.05
C SER A 245 -23.30 23.26 11.07
N PRO A 246 -21.95 23.17 10.99
CA PRO A 246 -21.17 23.86 9.99
C PRO A 246 -21.65 23.54 8.57
N THR A 247 -21.57 24.51 7.68
CA THR A 247 -22.02 24.35 6.29
C THR A 247 -21.07 23.44 5.51
N GLN A 248 -21.58 22.39 4.86
CA GLN A 248 -20.78 21.53 3.99
C GLN A 248 -20.80 22.06 2.55
N SER A 249 -19.61 22.29 1.97
CA SER A 249 -19.45 23.07 0.72
C SER A 249 -19.79 22.31 -0.57
N TRP A 250 -20.16 21.02 -0.50
CA TRP A 250 -20.38 20.17 -1.66
C TRP A 250 -21.84 20.05 -2.09
N GLY A 251 -22.66 20.99 -1.73
CA GLY A 251 -24.06 21.08 -2.13
C GLY A 251 -25.02 21.10 -0.94
N LYS A 252 -26.32 21.04 -1.23
CA LYS A 252 -27.35 21.01 -0.19
C LYS A 252 -27.40 19.63 0.44
N VAL A 253 -27.27 19.60 1.75
CA VAL A 253 -27.42 18.37 2.54
C VAL A 253 -28.85 18.22 3.03
N GLN A 254 -29.25 16.97 3.27
CA GLN A 254 -30.57 16.58 3.78
C GLN A 254 -30.39 15.59 4.94
N PRO A 255 -31.43 15.36 5.75
CA PRO A 255 -31.40 14.29 6.75
C PRO A 255 -31.00 12.96 6.12
N GLY A 256 -30.14 12.20 6.80
CA GLY A 256 -29.56 10.97 6.29
C GLY A 256 -28.29 11.12 5.42
N ASP A 257 -27.86 12.34 5.13
CA ASP A 257 -26.55 12.61 4.53
C ASP A 257 -25.43 12.55 5.58
N ILE A 258 -24.19 12.27 5.13
CA ILE A 258 -23.05 12.19 6.03
C ILE A 258 -22.73 13.57 6.59
N LYS A 259 -22.62 13.64 7.91
CA LYS A 259 -22.19 14.80 8.68
C LYS A 259 -20.69 14.71 8.94
N TYR A 260 -19.96 15.75 8.58
CA TYR A 260 -18.51 15.84 8.79
C TYR A 260 -18.15 16.83 9.86
N ARG A 261 -16.94 16.64 10.43
CA ARG A 261 -16.37 17.52 11.43
C ARG A 261 -15.68 18.70 10.78
N ASP A 262 -15.95 19.90 11.25
CA ASP A 262 -15.15 21.09 11.03
C ASP A 262 -13.89 20.99 11.92
N VAL A 263 -12.73 20.81 11.27
CA VAL A 263 -11.45 20.56 11.97
C VAL A 263 -10.74 21.88 12.25
N ASN A 264 -10.86 22.84 11.33
CA ASN A 264 -10.19 24.13 11.44
C ASN A 264 -11.01 25.18 12.20
N GLY A 265 -12.31 24.93 12.42
CA GLY A 265 -13.20 25.80 13.19
C GLY A 265 -13.66 27.04 12.44
N ASP A 266 -13.63 27.04 11.10
CA ASP A 266 -14.02 28.20 10.27
C ASP A 266 -15.53 28.26 9.97
N GLY A 267 -16.31 27.26 10.38
CA GLY A 267 -17.73 27.13 10.16
C GLY A 267 -18.13 26.57 8.80
N VAL A 268 -17.16 26.19 7.96
CA VAL A 268 -17.38 25.65 6.62
C VAL A 268 -16.55 24.40 6.41
N ILE A 269 -17.19 23.26 6.18
CA ILE A 269 -16.52 22.01 5.92
C ILE A 269 -16.18 21.91 4.42
N ASN A 270 -14.88 21.79 4.14
CA ASN A 270 -14.32 21.74 2.80
C ASN A 270 -13.06 20.86 2.77
N ASP A 271 -12.27 20.94 1.70
CA ASP A 271 -11.02 20.17 1.58
C ASP A 271 -9.95 20.60 2.61
N GLY A 272 -10.12 21.77 3.24
CA GLY A 272 -9.31 22.25 4.36
C GLY A 272 -9.44 21.39 5.62
N ASP A 273 -10.52 20.61 5.77
CA ASP A 273 -10.78 19.75 6.93
C ASP A 273 -10.27 18.32 6.76
N GLN A 274 -9.59 18.03 5.65
CA GLN A 274 -9.00 16.72 5.45
C GLN A 274 -7.77 16.54 6.33
N VAL A 275 -7.81 15.54 7.18
CA VAL A 275 -6.74 15.16 8.12
C VAL A 275 -6.24 13.75 7.87
N ALA A 276 -5.11 13.41 8.47
CA ALA A 276 -4.62 12.04 8.47
C ALA A 276 -5.58 11.13 9.27
N ILE A 277 -6.17 10.16 8.60
CA ILE A 277 -7.11 9.19 9.19
C ILE A 277 -6.64 7.76 8.92
N GLY A 278 -6.95 6.87 9.85
CA GLY A 278 -6.61 5.46 9.70
C GLY A 278 -5.11 5.16 9.74
N ALA A 279 -4.67 4.29 8.85
CA ALA A 279 -3.29 3.89 8.64
C ALA A 279 -2.86 4.15 7.19
N THR A 280 -1.76 3.58 6.78
CA THR A 280 -1.32 3.58 5.38
C THR A 280 -2.14 2.58 4.55
N SER A 281 -2.22 2.81 3.25
CA SER A 281 -2.88 1.87 2.32
C SER A 281 -2.15 0.53 2.27
N ARG A 282 -0.83 0.52 2.41
CA ARG A 282 -0.02 -0.69 2.53
C ARG A 282 0.20 -1.04 4.00
N PRO A 283 0.08 -2.33 4.38
CA PRO A 283 0.29 -2.75 5.76
C PRO A 283 1.77 -2.58 6.16
N ASN A 284 1.99 -2.08 7.37
CA ASN A 284 3.34 -1.97 7.93
C ASN A 284 3.86 -3.29 8.48
N LEU A 285 2.98 -4.19 8.83
CA LEU A 285 3.27 -5.49 9.41
C LEU A 285 2.78 -6.59 8.47
N ILE A 286 3.68 -7.48 8.09
CA ILE A 286 3.38 -8.72 7.36
C ILE A 286 3.98 -9.86 8.16
N TYR A 287 3.25 -10.95 8.32
CA TYR A 287 3.71 -12.10 9.07
C TYR A 287 3.21 -13.41 8.48
N GLY A 288 3.99 -14.45 8.68
CA GLY A 288 3.65 -15.81 8.32
C GLY A 288 3.97 -16.77 9.47
N LEU A 289 3.13 -17.79 9.63
CA LEU A 289 3.34 -18.88 10.59
C LEU A 289 3.03 -20.20 9.90
N GLY A 290 3.96 -21.14 9.97
CA GLY A 290 3.78 -22.48 9.41
C GLY A 290 4.16 -23.57 10.40
N ALA A 291 3.47 -24.68 10.28
CA ALA A 291 3.79 -25.89 11.01
C ALA A 291 3.71 -27.10 10.07
N SER A 292 4.68 -28.01 10.19
CA SER A 292 4.64 -29.27 9.48
C SER A 292 4.95 -30.43 10.44
N ALA A 293 4.24 -31.51 10.27
CA ALA A 293 4.45 -32.74 11.00
C ALA A 293 4.51 -33.94 10.05
N SER A 294 5.43 -34.86 10.28
CA SER A 294 5.48 -36.13 9.53
C SER A 294 5.56 -37.32 10.48
N TRP A 295 4.76 -38.35 10.20
CA TRP A 295 4.68 -39.55 11.00
C TRP A 295 4.36 -40.78 10.13
N LYS A 296 5.27 -41.76 10.08
CA LYS A 296 5.06 -43.06 9.38
C LYS A 296 4.47 -42.96 7.98
N GLY A 297 4.97 -42.00 7.18
CA GLY A 297 4.50 -41.76 5.82
C GLY A 297 3.39 -40.73 5.68
N LEU A 298 2.64 -40.42 6.74
CA LEU A 298 1.72 -39.28 6.78
C LEU A 298 2.50 -37.99 6.98
N ASP A 299 2.22 -36.99 6.20
CA ASP A 299 2.74 -35.63 6.38
C ASP A 299 1.62 -34.59 6.28
N VAL A 300 1.72 -33.59 7.13
CA VAL A 300 0.79 -32.45 7.18
C VAL A 300 1.61 -31.18 7.23
N ASN A 301 1.28 -30.21 6.38
CA ASN A 301 1.88 -28.88 6.40
C ASN A 301 0.78 -27.83 6.36
N VAL A 302 0.84 -26.88 7.29
CA VAL A 302 -0.11 -25.78 7.40
C VAL A 302 0.66 -24.47 7.37
N HIS A 303 0.17 -23.51 6.58
CA HIS A 303 0.77 -22.19 6.49
C HIS A 303 -0.29 -21.10 6.59
N PHE A 304 -0.08 -20.18 7.53
CA PHE A 304 -0.86 -18.97 7.72
C PHE A 304 -0.07 -17.76 7.23
N GLN A 305 -0.76 -16.83 6.61
CA GLN A 305 -0.24 -15.52 6.21
C GLN A 305 -1.17 -14.45 6.75
N GLY A 306 -0.61 -13.37 7.27
CA GLY A 306 -1.38 -12.25 7.77
C GLY A 306 -0.74 -10.91 7.46
N ALA A 307 -1.59 -9.90 7.41
CA ALA A 307 -1.19 -8.50 7.34
C ALA A 307 -1.79 -7.73 8.52
N GLY A 308 -0.99 -6.81 9.04
CA GLY A 308 -1.40 -5.90 10.09
C GLY A 308 -2.35 -4.82 9.60
N LYS A 309 -2.53 -3.77 10.40
CA LYS A 309 -3.43 -2.68 10.08
C LYS A 309 -2.98 -1.97 8.80
N SER A 310 -3.84 -1.99 7.78
CA SER A 310 -3.84 -1.11 6.63
C SER A 310 -5.23 -0.49 6.50
N THR A 311 -5.36 0.61 5.80
CA THR A 311 -6.66 1.22 5.55
C THR A 311 -6.77 1.67 4.11
N PHE A 312 -7.97 1.57 3.57
CA PHE A 312 -8.29 2.02 2.23
C PHE A 312 -9.73 2.55 2.21
N PHE A 313 -9.98 3.48 1.31
CA PHE A 313 -11.35 3.97 1.07
C PHE A 313 -12.06 3.04 0.12
N THR A 314 -13.30 2.69 0.44
CA THR A 314 -14.17 2.01 -0.52
C THR A 314 -14.92 3.06 -1.35
N TYR A 315 -14.86 2.96 -2.68
CA TYR A 315 -15.50 3.89 -3.59
C TYR A 315 -15.87 3.25 -4.93
N GLY A 316 -16.55 4.01 -5.79
CA GLY A 316 -16.92 3.58 -7.12
C GLY A 316 -18.25 2.81 -7.18
N LYS A 317 -18.62 2.36 -8.36
CA LYS A 317 -19.93 1.79 -8.70
C LYS A 317 -20.38 0.59 -7.85
N CYS A 318 -19.43 -0.16 -7.29
CA CYS A 318 -19.75 -1.29 -6.42
C CYS A 318 -20.10 -0.88 -4.98
N VAL A 319 -19.82 0.37 -4.57
CA VAL A 319 -19.97 0.82 -3.17
C VAL A 319 -20.86 2.03 -3.06
N TRP A 320 -20.75 2.98 -3.99
CA TRP A 320 -21.53 4.21 -4.00
C TRP A 320 -22.74 4.05 -4.91
N ALA A 321 -23.93 4.19 -4.34
CA ALA A 321 -25.15 4.00 -5.09
C ALA A 321 -25.27 5.02 -6.24
N PHE A 322 -25.62 4.55 -7.43
CA PHE A 322 -25.96 5.37 -8.61
C PHE A 322 -24.87 6.32 -9.13
N THR A 323 -23.59 6.08 -8.80
CA THR A 323 -22.49 6.95 -9.22
C THR A 323 -22.23 6.96 -10.73
N GLU A 324 -22.59 5.89 -11.42
CA GLU A 324 -22.46 5.76 -12.88
C GLU A 324 -23.83 5.63 -13.56
N GLY A 325 -24.84 6.34 -13.02
CA GLY A 325 -26.19 6.31 -13.54
C GLY A 325 -26.79 4.91 -13.52
N GLU A 326 -27.27 4.45 -14.67
CA GLU A 326 -27.92 3.13 -14.83
C GLU A 326 -27.00 1.94 -14.60
N TRP A 327 -25.67 2.15 -14.65
CA TRP A 327 -24.65 1.12 -14.46
C TRP A 327 -24.28 0.88 -12.98
N GLY A 328 -24.71 1.77 -12.09
CA GLY A 328 -24.45 1.66 -10.67
C GLY A 328 -25.37 0.64 -9.98
N ASN A 329 -24.80 -0.45 -9.44
CA ASN A 329 -25.54 -1.44 -8.67
C ASN A 329 -25.65 -1.02 -7.20
N ILE A 330 -26.66 -1.58 -6.51
CA ILE A 330 -26.87 -1.44 -5.08
C ILE A 330 -26.78 -2.82 -4.45
N PHE A 331 -25.91 -2.97 -3.43
CA PHE A 331 -25.89 -4.20 -2.64
C PHE A 331 -27.13 -4.33 -1.77
N LYS A 332 -27.64 -5.55 -1.63
CA LYS A 332 -28.73 -5.84 -0.71
C LYS A 332 -28.44 -5.34 0.71
N GLY A 333 -27.23 -5.52 1.22
CA GLY A 333 -26.85 -5.02 2.54
C GLY A 333 -26.89 -3.49 2.67
N MET A 334 -26.74 -2.75 1.58
CA MET A 334 -26.95 -1.30 1.55
C MET A 334 -28.44 -0.97 1.68
N LEU A 335 -29.30 -1.66 0.94
CA LEU A 335 -30.74 -1.47 1.03
C LEU A 335 -31.27 -1.73 2.45
N ASP A 336 -30.77 -2.77 3.09
CA ASP A 336 -31.23 -3.21 4.41
C ASP A 336 -30.74 -2.30 5.55
N ASN A 337 -29.59 -1.60 5.37
CA ASN A 337 -28.90 -0.89 6.46
C ASN A 337 -28.66 0.60 6.16
N ARG A 338 -29.34 1.17 5.15
CA ARG A 338 -29.26 2.60 4.86
C ARG A 338 -30.18 3.41 5.77
N TRP A 339 -29.93 4.69 5.80
CA TRP A 339 -30.86 5.65 6.39
C TRP A 339 -32.11 5.78 5.50
N VAL A 340 -33.31 5.79 6.11
CA VAL A 340 -34.61 5.94 5.43
C VAL A 340 -35.57 6.73 6.35
N ASP A 341 -36.05 7.88 5.90
CA ASP A 341 -37.02 8.68 6.62
C ASP A 341 -38.42 7.99 6.66
N ALA A 342 -39.25 8.47 7.59
CA ALA A 342 -40.58 7.90 7.80
C ALA A 342 -41.49 8.02 6.57
N ASP A 343 -41.44 9.17 5.86
CA ASP A 343 -42.31 9.45 4.71
C ASP A 343 -41.91 8.56 3.51
N THR A 344 -40.62 8.41 3.25
CA THR A 344 -40.10 7.48 2.24
C THR A 344 -40.43 6.04 2.59
N ALA A 345 -40.33 5.66 3.85
CA ALA A 345 -40.66 4.33 4.34
C ALA A 345 -42.15 3.97 4.11
N GLU A 346 -43.04 4.90 4.45
CA GLU A 346 -44.50 4.75 4.22
C GLU A 346 -44.82 4.63 2.72
N THR A 347 -44.23 5.52 1.90
CA THR A 347 -44.46 5.51 0.44
C THR A 347 -44.01 4.21 -0.22
N LEU A 348 -42.87 3.63 0.23
CA LEU A 348 -42.29 2.42 -0.34
C LEU A 348 -42.78 1.13 0.34
N GLY A 349 -43.52 1.22 1.43
CA GLY A 349 -43.96 0.06 2.21
C GLY A 349 -42.80 -0.70 2.86
N ILE A 350 -41.74 -0.01 3.28
CA ILE A 350 -40.54 -0.57 3.91
C ILE A 350 -40.38 -0.01 5.34
N PRO A 351 -39.59 -0.65 6.20
CA PRO A 351 -39.28 -0.09 7.53
C PRO A 351 -38.50 1.22 7.44
N ALA A 352 -38.88 2.21 8.25
CA ALA A 352 -38.10 3.41 8.46
C ALA A 352 -36.78 3.09 9.22
N ASN A 353 -35.72 3.82 8.92
CA ASN A 353 -34.45 3.70 9.62
C ASN A 353 -33.77 5.07 9.73
N GLU A 354 -34.24 5.89 10.65
CA GLU A 354 -33.69 7.24 10.92
C GLU A 354 -32.50 7.22 11.91
N ASN A 355 -31.76 6.10 11.92
CA ASN A 355 -30.60 5.94 12.79
C ASN A 355 -29.40 6.77 12.27
N PRO A 356 -28.91 7.77 13.01
CA PRO A 356 -27.73 8.56 12.61
C PRO A 356 -26.45 7.74 12.48
N ASN A 357 -26.44 6.52 13.01
CA ASN A 357 -25.32 5.57 12.91
C ASN A 357 -25.61 4.45 11.90
N ALA A 358 -26.56 4.63 10.99
CA ALA A 358 -26.80 3.65 9.91
C ALA A 358 -25.52 3.42 9.11
N SER A 359 -25.35 2.20 8.59
CA SER A 359 -24.12 1.81 7.89
C SER A 359 -23.96 2.46 6.51
N TYR A 360 -25.05 3.02 5.96
CA TYR A 360 -25.07 3.71 4.68
C TYR A 360 -25.96 4.96 4.79
N PRO A 361 -25.61 6.04 4.06
CA PRO A 361 -26.42 7.24 3.99
C PRO A 361 -27.73 6.98 3.24
N ARG A 362 -28.60 7.99 3.19
CA ARG A 362 -29.77 7.95 2.31
C ARG A 362 -29.36 7.71 0.86
N LEU A 363 -30.21 7.08 0.09
CA LEU A 363 -29.97 6.94 -1.35
C LEU A 363 -30.25 8.27 -2.05
N SER A 364 -29.38 8.64 -2.98
CA SER A 364 -29.56 9.79 -3.88
C SER A 364 -29.23 9.38 -5.31
N TYR A 365 -30.02 9.88 -6.27
CA TYR A 365 -29.85 9.59 -7.69
C TYR A 365 -29.16 10.76 -8.42
N GLN A 366 -28.81 10.55 -9.69
CA GLN A 366 -28.16 11.53 -10.55
C GLN A 366 -28.73 12.95 -10.43
N GLY A 367 -27.85 13.95 -10.28
CA GLY A 367 -28.24 15.36 -10.17
C GLY A 367 -28.57 15.82 -8.74
N ASP A 368 -28.67 14.92 -7.78
CA ASP A 368 -28.78 15.29 -6.38
C ASP A 368 -27.41 15.68 -5.82
N ASN A 369 -27.30 16.90 -5.28
CA ASN A 369 -26.07 17.40 -4.67
C ASN A 369 -25.57 16.57 -3.49
N ALA A 370 -26.43 15.74 -2.89
CA ALA A 370 -26.04 14.86 -1.79
C ALA A 370 -25.01 13.81 -2.21
N SER A 371 -24.99 13.37 -3.48
CA SER A 371 -23.98 12.44 -3.97
C SER A 371 -22.57 13.01 -3.86
N ASN A 372 -22.40 14.32 -4.07
CA ASN A 372 -21.11 14.99 -3.89
C ASN A 372 -20.66 15.07 -2.43
N ASN A 373 -21.61 15.21 -1.50
CA ASN A 373 -21.36 15.22 -0.07
C ASN A 373 -21.05 13.83 0.47
N ASN A 374 -21.91 12.84 0.13
CA ASN A 374 -21.83 11.49 0.68
C ASN A 374 -20.65 10.68 0.14
N TYR A 375 -20.10 11.05 -1.02
CA TYR A 375 -19.03 10.29 -1.70
C TYR A 375 -17.67 10.97 -1.58
N ARG A 376 -17.31 11.32 -0.33
CA ARG A 376 -16.01 11.90 0.02
C ARG A 376 -15.14 10.90 0.77
N ASN A 377 -13.83 10.97 0.54
CA ASN A 377 -12.87 10.22 1.33
C ASN A 377 -13.02 10.64 2.81
N SER A 378 -13.54 9.73 3.62
CA SER A 378 -13.86 9.99 5.01
C SER A 378 -13.74 8.73 5.86
N THR A 379 -13.80 8.91 7.17
CA THR A 379 -13.83 7.77 8.11
C THR A 379 -15.05 6.87 7.88
N PHE A 380 -16.11 7.36 7.25
CA PHE A 380 -17.29 6.56 6.90
C PHE A 380 -16.97 5.45 5.90
N TRP A 381 -16.20 5.78 4.87
CA TRP A 381 -15.82 4.85 3.80
C TRP A 381 -14.48 4.18 4.04
N LEU A 382 -13.76 4.57 5.10
CA LEU A 382 -12.47 3.99 5.45
C LEU A 382 -12.63 2.59 6.03
N LYS A 383 -11.99 1.61 5.42
CA LYS A 383 -12.05 0.20 5.85
C LYS A 383 -10.68 -0.27 6.33
N ASN A 384 -10.71 -1.24 7.24
CA ASN A 384 -9.48 -1.85 7.78
C ASN A 384 -9.17 -3.13 6.98
N GLY A 385 -8.01 -3.15 6.33
CA GLY A 385 -7.54 -4.24 5.50
C GLY A 385 -6.75 -5.33 6.21
N ARG A 386 -6.68 -5.32 7.56
CA ARG A 386 -5.99 -6.40 8.29
C ARG A 386 -6.66 -7.75 8.06
N TYR A 387 -5.86 -8.79 7.92
CA TYR A 387 -6.37 -10.15 7.80
C TYR A 387 -5.38 -11.19 8.33
N LEU A 388 -5.90 -12.37 8.61
CA LEU A 388 -5.18 -13.64 8.78
C LEU A 388 -5.81 -14.65 7.82
N ARG A 389 -4.98 -15.40 7.10
CA ARG A 389 -5.43 -16.37 6.11
C ARG A 389 -4.76 -17.72 6.32
N LEU A 390 -5.56 -18.79 6.26
CA LEU A 390 -5.04 -20.12 6.01
C LEU A 390 -4.64 -20.23 4.54
N LYS A 391 -3.35 -19.93 4.28
CA LYS A 391 -2.82 -19.80 2.91
C LYS A 391 -2.69 -21.14 2.23
N THR A 392 -2.18 -22.14 2.98
CA THR A 392 -1.99 -23.49 2.45
C THR A 392 -2.19 -24.51 3.55
N ILE A 393 -2.89 -25.57 3.24
CA ILE A 393 -2.88 -26.83 3.98
C ILE A 393 -2.56 -27.94 2.98
N ASP A 394 -1.55 -28.77 3.30
CA ASP A 394 -1.12 -29.90 2.49
C ASP A 394 -1.13 -31.13 3.40
N VAL A 395 -1.87 -32.15 3.00
CA VAL A 395 -1.93 -33.43 3.69
C VAL A 395 -1.54 -34.50 2.70
N GLY A 396 -0.47 -35.22 2.97
CA GLY A 396 0.06 -36.23 2.08
C GLY A 396 0.31 -37.56 2.80
N TYR A 397 0.27 -38.61 2.03
CA TYR A 397 0.67 -39.95 2.48
C TYR A 397 1.65 -40.56 1.50
N THR A 398 2.83 -40.87 1.98
CA THR A 398 3.88 -41.58 1.25
C THR A 398 3.72 -43.09 1.46
N LEU A 399 3.56 -43.82 0.39
CA LEU A 399 3.38 -45.28 0.46
C LEU A 399 4.61 -45.97 1.04
N PRO A 400 4.43 -47.06 1.86
CA PRO A 400 5.53 -47.81 2.38
C PRO A 400 6.43 -48.42 1.30
N LYS A 401 7.74 -48.45 1.55
CA LYS A 401 8.73 -49.00 0.59
C LYS A 401 8.41 -50.45 0.15
N SER A 402 7.79 -51.23 1.00
CA SER A 402 7.36 -52.59 0.67
C SER A 402 6.36 -52.70 -0.48
N ILE A 403 5.55 -51.65 -0.67
CA ILE A 403 4.58 -51.55 -1.76
C ILE A 403 5.26 -50.92 -2.99
N VAL A 404 5.94 -49.82 -2.78
CA VAL A 404 6.54 -49.00 -3.83
C VAL A 404 7.61 -49.79 -4.62
N ASN A 405 8.46 -50.56 -3.92
CA ASN A 405 9.50 -51.37 -4.54
C ASN A 405 8.92 -52.53 -5.44
N LYS A 406 7.75 -53.04 -5.07
CA LYS A 406 7.07 -54.04 -5.95
C LYS A 406 6.57 -53.45 -7.23
N MET A 407 6.34 -52.14 -7.27
CA MET A 407 5.90 -51.38 -8.44
C MET A 407 7.08 -50.79 -9.21
N HIS A 408 8.32 -51.08 -8.83
CA HIS A 408 9.56 -50.57 -9.42
C HIS A 408 9.69 -49.04 -9.38
N PHE A 409 9.12 -48.38 -8.34
CA PHE A 409 9.28 -46.98 -8.10
C PHE A 409 10.12 -46.73 -6.85
N ASN A 410 10.71 -45.52 -6.75
CA ASN A 410 11.47 -45.11 -5.55
C ASN A 410 10.57 -44.51 -4.48
N ASN A 411 9.55 -43.76 -4.88
CA ASN A 411 8.61 -43.11 -3.97
C ASN A 411 7.27 -42.80 -4.64
N ILE A 412 6.18 -43.01 -3.92
CA ILE A 412 4.83 -42.60 -4.34
C ILE A 412 4.20 -41.85 -3.18
N ARG A 413 3.82 -40.58 -3.39
CA ARG A 413 3.10 -39.74 -2.43
C ARG A 413 1.76 -39.34 -3.04
N ILE A 414 0.67 -39.59 -2.32
CA ILE A 414 -0.68 -39.11 -2.64
C ILE A 414 -0.95 -37.93 -1.72
N PHE A 415 -1.46 -36.83 -2.25
CA PHE A 415 -1.62 -35.62 -1.47
C PHE A 415 -2.89 -34.85 -1.83
N LEU A 416 -3.38 -34.08 -0.86
CA LEU A 416 -4.46 -33.10 -0.97
C LEU A 416 -3.94 -31.74 -0.52
N VAL A 417 -4.05 -30.74 -1.40
CA VAL A 417 -3.63 -29.37 -1.09
C VAL A 417 -4.83 -28.44 -1.17
N GLY A 418 -5.06 -27.72 -0.10
CA GLY A 418 -6.02 -26.61 -0.05
C GLY A 418 -5.28 -25.29 -0.03
N THR A 419 -5.72 -24.30 -0.86
CA THR A 419 -5.16 -22.95 -0.86
C THR A 419 -6.24 -21.92 -0.59
N ASN A 420 -5.88 -20.87 0.17
CA ASN A 420 -6.75 -19.73 0.52
C ASN A 420 -8.10 -20.14 1.12
N LEU A 421 -8.18 -21.24 1.88
CA LEU A 421 -9.45 -21.83 2.31
C LEU A 421 -10.23 -20.93 3.28
N LEU A 422 -9.53 -20.29 4.23
CA LEU A 422 -10.13 -19.47 5.26
C LEU A 422 -9.44 -18.12 5.35
N THR A 423 -10.22 -17.06 5.49
CA THR A 423 -9.72 -15.69 5.72
C THR A 423 -10.50 -15.05 6.86
N TRP A 424 -9.78 -14.60 7.88
CA TRP A 424 -10.32 -13.82 8.99
C TRP A 424 -9.96 -12.35 8.81
N SER A 425 -10.96 -11.51 8.62
CA SER A 425 -10.83 -10.06 8.47
C SER A 425 -12.07 -9.38 9.01
N SER A 426 -11.94 -8.12 9.42
CA SER A 426 -13.08 -7.25 9.72
C SER A 426 -13.81 -6.77 8.46
N PHE A 427 -13.09 -6.69 7.35
CA PHE A 427 -13.66 -6.37 6.04
C PHE A 427 -14.22 -7.64 5.39
N LYS A 428 -15.50 -7.61 5.00
CA LYS A 428 -16.26 -8.79 4.55
C LYS A 428 -16.82 -8.67 3.13
N THR A 429 -16.72 -7.50 2.50
CA THR A 429 -17.36 -7.24 1.21
C THR A 429 -16.65 -7.98 0.07
N TRP A 430 -15.31 -7.97 0.08
CA TRP A 430 -14.46 -8.76 -0.81
C TRP A 430 -13.16 -9.15 -0.13
N ASP A 431 -12.24 -9.73 -0.86
CA ASP A 431 -10.97 -10.17 -0.29
C ASP A 431 -10.08 -8.98 0.10
N PRO A 432 -9.65 -8.87 1.39
CA PRO A 432 -8.84 -7.74 1.85
C PRO A 432 -7.45 -7.66 1.22
N GLU A 433 -6.91 -8.77 0.68
CA GLU A 433 -5.61 -8.80 0.01
C GLU A 433 -5.70 -8.36 -1.47
N MET A 434 -6.91 -8.21 -2.00
CA MET A 434 -7.13 -7.84 -3.40
C MET A 434 -6.54 -6.45 -3.74
N GLY A 435 -6.42 -5.56 -2.73
CA GLY A 435 -5.81 -4.24 -2.89
C GLY A 435 -6.61 -3.29 -3.80
N ASP A 436 -7.83 -3.65 -4.15
CA ASP A 436 -8.71 -2.87 -4.99
C ASP A 436 -9.80 -2.19 -4.15
N PRO A 437 -9.77 -0.86 -4.03
CA PRO A 437 -10.78 -0.13 -3.27
C PRO A 437 -12.16 -0.08 -3.94
N ARG A 438 -12.26 -0.44 -5.23
CA ARG A 438 -13.51 -0.46 -6.00
C ARG A 438 -14.19 -1.83 -5.99
N GLY A 439 -13.46 -2.91 -5.66
CA GLY A 439 -13.98 -4.27 -5.71
C GLY A 439 -14.16 -4.83 -7.12
N GLU A 440 -13.46 -4.26 -8.11
CA GLU A 440 -13.56 -4.62 -9.53
C GLU A 440 -12.52 -5.66 -9.97
N SER A 441 -11.48 -5.88 -9.14
CA SER A 441 -10.42 -6.83 -9.44
C SER A 441 -10.85 -8.27 -9.19
N TYR A 442 -10.23 -9.20 -9.88
CA TYR A 442 -10.52 -10.63 -9.71
C TYR A 442 -10.09 -11.11 -8.31
N PRO A 443 -10.99 -11.72 -7.52
CA PRO A 443 -10.68 -12.13 -6.15
C PRO A 443 -9.75 -13.35 -6.13
N LEU A 444 -9.02 -13.50 -5.02
CA LEU A 444 -8.22 -14.69 -4.76
C LEU A 444 -9.11 -15.92 -4.66
N THR A 445 -8.81 -16.93 -5.47
CA THR A 445 -9.58 -18.17 -5.52
C THR A 445 -9.22 -19.09 -4.36
N LYS A 446 -10.22 -19.80 -3.84
CA LYS A 446 -10.03 -20.97 -2.99
C LYS A 446 -9.89 -22.19 -3.91
N SER A 447 -8.89 -23.01 -3.67
CA SER A 447 -8.73 -24.24 -4.44
C SER A 447 -8.44 -25.44 -3.53
N ILE A 448 -8.92 -26.61 -3.97
CA ILE A 448 -8.57 -27.90 -3.39
C ILE A 448 -8.09 -28.77 -4.56
N THR A 449 -6.87 -29.25 -4.44
CA THR A 449 -6.20 -30.06 -5.49
C THR A 449 -5.78 -31.38 -4.89
N MET A 450 -6.12 -32.47 -5.55
CA MET A 450 -5.59 -33.80 -5.27
C MET A 450 -4.54 -34.17 -6.30
N GLY A 451 -3.44 -34.76 -5.85
CA GLY A 451 -2.36 -35.16 -6.73
C GLY A 451 -1.62 -36.41 -6.28
N ILE A 452 -0.89 -37.00 -7.22
CA ILE A 452 0.01 -38.12 -6.97
C ILE A 452 1.40 -37.73 -7.50
N SER A 453 2.40 -37.84 -6.65
CA SER A 453 3.81 -37.67 -7.01
C SER A 453 4.50 -39.02 -7.07
N VAL A 454 5.12 -39.35 -8.19
CA VAL A 454 5.81 -40.63 -8.42
C VAL A 454 7.25 -40.33 -8.80
N ASN A 455 8.20 -40.93 -8.07
CA ASN A 455 9.62 -40.89 -8.41
C ASN A 455 10.06 -42.27 -8.89
N LEU A 456 10.64 -42.32 -10.08
CA LEU A 456 11.22 -43.50 -10.72
C LEU A 456 12.59 -43.84 -10.15
#